data_d6f144af372228e2b5f942e4b863b5ee
#
_entry.id   d6f144af372228e2b5f942e4b863b5ee
#
_cell.length_a   1.000
_cell.length_b   1.000
_cell.length_c   1.000
_cell.angle_alpha   90.00
_cell.angle_beta   90.00
_cell.angle_gamma   90.00
#
_symmetry.space_group_name_H-M   'P 1'
#
loop_
_entity.id
_entity.type
_entity.pdbx_description
1 polymer ?
#
loop_
_entity_poly.entity_id
_entity_poly.type
_entity_poly.pdbx_seq_one_letter_code
_entity_poly.pdbx_strand_id
1 'polypeptide(L)'
;MKNIPEISFWENKVLQIKGFQFFKLEELITDDLKPTDHSPYLPHRLNFQAILIIEKGEVNHIVDFKVHSLKKGDVMVIAKGQIHAFDEASEYRGYLVVFSEAFMQKYMAQSTIAQINHLYNYFLVQEKIHNPYYNQFLSNKLKEELKSSSSSLPNIIGALLAVYLLKLSEENVHLATISTNNKYLDYFNQFKLLVEENYSKTRDAKVYASDISISYKHLNEVCKGVVNTTAKSFIDNYVILEAKRLLVSTSLSVKEIAFVLGFDEPTNFLKYFKKHIKLTPVEFRKTLA
;
A
#
# COMPACT_ATOMS: atom_id res chain seq x y z
N MET A 1 15.65 10.75 17.65
CA MET A 1 14.40 10.43 16.91
C MET A 1 14.15 8.94 17.00
N LYS A 2 12.95 8.51 17.40
CA LYS A 2 12.60 7.08 17.34
C LYS A 2 12.41 6.70 15.87
N ASN A 3 12.99 5.56 15.46
CA ASN A 3 12.76 5.01 14.13
C ASN A 3 11.27 4.72 13.97
N ILE A 4 10.70 5.01 12.79
CA ILE A 4 9.39 4.47 12.43
C ILE A 4 9.60 2.98 12.17
N PRO A 5 9.00 2.08 12.95
CA PRO A 5 9.22 0.65 12.79
C PRO A 5 8.55 0.15 11.51
N GLU A 6 9.16 -0.84 10.88
CA GLU A 6 8.49 -1.70 9.94
C GLU A 6 7.74 -2.78 10.73
N ILE A 7 6.42 -2.80 10.59
CA ILE A 7 5.60 -3.85 11.18
C ILE A 7 5.57 -5.01 10.22
N SER A 8 6.28 -6.07 10.60
CA SER A 8 6.21 -7.36 9.93
C SER A 8 4.87 -8.03 10.25
N PHE A 9 4.40 -8.86 9.32
CA PHE A 9 3.22 -9.69 9.57
C PHE A 9 3.47 -10.54 10.82
N TRP A 10 2.63 -10.36 11.86
CA TRP A 10 2.71 -11.17 13.08
C TRP A 10 1.59 -12.19 13.07
N GLU A 11 1.90 -13.41 13.50
CA GLU A 11 0.90 -14.46 13.67
C GLU A 11 0.24 -14.28 15.04
N ASN A 12 -1.04 -13.94 15.06
CA ASN A 12 -1.82 -13.96 16.29
C ASN A 12 -2.03 -15.44 16.69
N LYS A 13 -1.70 -15.77 17.93
CA LYS A 13 -1.87 -17.14 18.48
C LYS A 13 -3.32 -17.62 18.49
N VAL A 14 -4.29 -16.70 18.39
CA VAL A 14 -5.73 -17.00 18.42
C VAL A 14 -6.27 -17.39 17.02
N LEU A 15 -5.80 -16.74 15.96
CA LEU A 15 -6.20 -17.05 14.59
C LEU A 15 -5.10 -17.87 13.91
N GLN A 16 -5.26 -19.19 13.82
CA GLN A 16 -4.28 -20.10 13.22
C GLN A 16 -4.24 -20.05 11.67
N ILE A 17 -4.57 -18.92 11.06
CA ILE A 17 -4.52 -18.76 9.61
C ILE A 17 -3.24 -18.02 9.25
N LYS A 18 -2.25 -18.77 8.76
CA LYS A 18 -0.97 -18.20 8.35
C LYS A 18 -1.15 -17.14 7.26
N GLY A 19 -0.65 -15.95 7.53
CA GLY A 19 -0.66 -14.84 6.57
C GLY A 19 -1.99 -14.09 6.45
N PHE A 20 -2.95 -14.28 7.38
CA PHE A 20 -4.21 -13.55 7.44
C PHE A 20 -4.57 -13.16 8.88
N GLN A 21 -5.11 -11.95 9.08
CA GLN A 21 -5.66 -11.49 10.35
C GLN A 21 -6.83 -10.53 10.15
N PHE A 22 -7.72 -10.50 11.14
CA PHE A 22 -8.90 -9.65 11.18
C PHE A 22 -9.05 -9.05 12.57
N PHE A 23 -8.99 -7.71 12.66
CA PHE A 23 -9.05 -6.98 13.92
C PHE A 23 -10.22 -6.03 13.94
N LYS A 24 -10.83 -5.87 15.10
CA LYS A 24 -11.61 -4.66 15.37
C LYS A 24 -10.66 -3.50 15.67
N LEU A 25 -10.96 -2.32 15.14
CA LEU A 25 -10.12 -1.15 15.33
C LEU A 25 -10.03 -0.77 16.81
N GLU A 26 -11.12 -0.94 17.55
CA GLU A 26 -11.16 -0.67 18.99
C GLU A 26 -10.17 -1.56 19.77
N GLU A 27 -9.98 -2.80 19.36
CA GLU A 27 -9.06 -3.74 20.01
C GLU A 27 -7.58 -3.46 19.67
N LEU A 28 -7.30 -2.85 18.51
CA LEU A 28 -5.95 -2.41 18.12
C LEU A 28 -5.51 -1.15 18.87
N ILE A 29 -6.47 -0.33 19.27
CA ILE A 29 -6.26 0.96 19.92
C ILE A 29 -6.08 0.78 21.44
N THR A 30 -6.73 -0.22 22.04
CA THR A 30 -6.54 -0.59 23.45
C THR A 30 -5.29 -1.47 23.61
N ASP A 31 -4.59 -1.34 24.75
CA ASP A 31 -3.31 -2.00 25.03
C ASP A 31 -3.31 -3.54 24.95
N ASP A 32 -4.48 -4.17 24.85
CA ASP A 32 -4.66 -5.62 24.93
C ASP A 32 -4.14 -6.40 23.69
N LEU A 33 -3.98 -5.74 22.56
CA LEU A 33 -3.55 -6.38 21.30
C LEU A 33 -2.33 -5.72 20.66
N LYS A 34 -1.54 -4.94 21.41
CA LYS A 34 -0.31 -4.35 20.85
C LYS A 34 0.63 -5.46 20.35
N PRO A 35 0.75 -5.65 19.03
CA PRO A 35 1.63 -6.68 18.48
C PRO A 35 3.10 -6.30 18.59
N THR A 36 3.37 -5.07 18.99
CA THR A 36 4.71 -4.48 19.11
C THR A 36 4.69 -3.40 20.21
N ASP A 37 5.84 -3.02 20.73
CA ASP A 37 6.03 -1.86 21.62
C ASP A 37 5.75 -0.50 20.92
N HIS A 38 5.00 -0.52 19.81
CA HIS A 38 4.74 0.61 18.97
C HIS A 38 3.26 1.01 18.98
N SER A 39 3.00 2.30 19.23
CA SER A 39 1.66 2.86 19.17
C SER A 39 1.13 2.92 17.74
N PRO A 40 -0.10 2.45 17.45
CA PRO A 40 -0.71 2.54 16.12
C PRO A 40 -0.96 3.98 15.66
N TYR A 41 -0.92 4.95 16.55
CA TYR A 41 -1.02 6.39 16.27
C TYR A 41 0.28 6.98 15.73
N LEU A 42 1.41 6.30 15.95
CA LEU A 42 2.68 6.73 15.38
C LEU A 42 2.85 6.13 13.98
N PRO A 43 3.44 6.89 13.04
CA PRO A 43 3.68 6.37 11.69
C PRO A 43 4.49 5.08 11.71
N HIS A 44 4.04 4.08 10.97
CA HIS A 44 4.73 2.80 10.81
C HIS A 44 4.56 2.26 9.38
N ARG A 45 5.54 1.46 8.93
CA ARG A 45 5.56 0.86 7.60
C ARG A 45 5.00 -0.56 7.64
N LEU A 46 4.12 -0.90 6.70
CA LEU A 46 3.58 -2.25 6.59
C LEU A 46 4.42 -3.09 5.61
N ASN A 47 4.67 -4.36 5.94
CA ASN A 47 5.21 -5.32 4.99
C ASN A 47 4.17 -6.34 4.47
N PHE A 48 2.90 -6.00 4.61
CA PHE A 48 1.73 -6.76 4.18
C PHE A 48 0.67 -5.83 3.58
N GLN A 49 -0.37 -6.40 3.00
CA GLN A 49 -1.54 -5.65 2.52
C GLN A 49 -2.53 -5.45 3.66
N ALA A 50 -3.20 -4.30 3.68
CA ALA A 50 -4.23 -4.01 4.65
C ALA A 50 -5.48 -3.38 4.01
N ILE A 51 -6.63 -3.66 4.59
CA ILE A 51 -7.92 -3.05 4.24
C ILE A 51 -8.49 -2.44 5.51
N LEU A 52 -8.63 -1.13 5.53
CA LEU A 52 -9.24 -0.38 6.62
C LEU A 52 -10.70 -0.09 6.28
N ILE A 53 -11.64 -0.61 7.08
CA ILE A 53 -13.09 -0.47 6.91
C ILE A 53 -13.64 0.35 8.06
N ILE A 54 -14.38 1.43 7.76
CA ILE A 54 -15.04 2.27 8.77
C ILE A 54 -16.51 1.92 8.86
N GLU A 55 -16.95 1.39 10.02
CA GLU A 55 -18.36 1.06 10.29
C GLU A 55 -19.11 2.19 11.02
N LYS A 56 -18.41 3.00 11.82
CA LYS A 56 -19.02 4.09 12.58
C LYS A 56 -18.02 5.22 12.81
N GLY A 57 -18.54 6.46 12.83
CA GLY A 57 -17.74 7.65 13.07
C GLY A 57 -16.99 8.15 11.85
N GLU A 58 -16.04 9.01 12.09
CA GLU A 58 -15.14 9.61 11.12
C GLU A 58 -13.72 9.58 11.66
N VAL A 59 -12.72 9.41 10.80
CA VAL A 59 -11.31 9.39 11.17
C VAL A 59 -10.46 10.04 10.10
N ASN A 60 -9.43 10.78 10.52
CA ASN A 60 -8.35 11.18 9.65
C ASN A 60 -7.24 10.12 9.68
N HIS A 61 -7.05 9.43 8.59
CA HIS A 61 -6.03 8.40 8.47
C HIS A 61 -4.88 8.90 7.61
N ILE A 62 -3.65 8.77 8.10
CA ILE A 62 -2.47 9.24 7.38
C ILE A 62 -1.87 8.07 6.60
N VAL A 63 -1.71 8.23 5.28
CA VAL A 63 -1.01 7.26 4.42
C VAL A 63 -0.03 8.00 3.52
N ASP A 64 1.24 7.59 3.53
CA ASP A 64 2.32 8.20 2.74
C ASP A 64 2.32 9.73 2.75
N PHE A 65 2.21 10.31 3.96
CA PHE A 65 2.26 11.76 4.20
C PHE A 65 1.02 12.54 3.73
N LYS A 66 -0.07 11.85 3.37
CA LYS A 66 -1.36 12.46 3.05
C LYS A 66 -2.38 12.10 4.12
N VAL A 67 -3.20 13.07 4.49
CA VAL A 67 -4.33 12.88 5.39
C VAL A 67 -5.56 12.52 4.57
N HIS A 68 -6.22 11.42 4.91
CA HIS A 68 -7.44 10.93 4.27
C HIS A 68 -8.57 10.96 5.29
N SER A 69 -9.59 11.77 5.04
CA SER A 69 -10.80 11.78 5.87
C SER A 69 -11.71 10.62 5.45
N LEU A 70 -11.88 9.65 6.34
CA LEU A 70 -12.73 8.47 6.16
C LEU A 70 -13.93 8.56 7.08
N LYS A 71 -15.10 8.14 6.60
CA LYS A 71 -16.35 8.10 7.35
C LYS A 71 -17.04 6.75 7.20
N LYS A 72 -18.11 6.55 7.95
CA LYS A 72 -18.93 5.34 7.88
C LYS A 72 -19.22 4.92 6.43
N GLY A 73 -18.92 3.67 6.10
CA GLY A 73 -19.08 3.07 4.77
C GLY A 73 -17.87 3.24 3.84
N ASP A 74 -16.89 4.04 4.24
CA ASP A 74 -15.64 4.15 3.50
C ASP A 74 -14.72 2.98 3.80
N VAL A 75 -13.94 2.60 2.79
CA VAL A 75 -12.87 1.61 2.86
C VAL A 75 -11.62 2.18 2.18
N MET A 76 -10.47 1.88 2.75
CA MET A 76 -9.17 2.21 2.20
C MET A 76 -8.31 0.96 2.09
N VAL A 77 -7.73 0.76 0.93
CA VAL A 77 -6.71 -0.28 0.71
C VAL A 77 -5.34 0.34 0.94
N ILE A 78 -4.54 -0.26 1.82
CA ILE A 78 -3.18 0.17 2.15
C ILE A 78 -2.24 -0.91 1.64
N ALA A 79 -1.39 -0.53 0.69
CA ALA A 79 -0.45 -1.46 0.06
C ALA A 79 0.78 -1.70 0.94
N LYS A 80 1.38 -2.87 0.79
CA LYS A 80 2.70 -3.19 1.35
C LYS A 80 3.71 -2.07 1.02
N GLY A 81 4.51 -1.71 1.99
CA GLY A 81 5.53 -0.66 1.87
C GLY A 81 5.03 0.75 2.15
N GLN A 82 3.73 1.00 2.22
CA GLN A 82 3.20 2.29 2.62
C GLN A 82 3.41 2.54 4.12
N ILE A 83 3.61 3.81 4.46
CA ILE A 83 3.64 4.27 5.86
C ILE A 83 2.24 4.75 6.19
N HIS A 84 1.70 4.30 7.32
CA HIS A 84 0.42 4.80 7.82
C HIS A 84 0.41 5.08 9.32
N ALA A 85 -0.58 5.83 9.77
CA ALA A 85 -0.86 6.10 11.17
C ALA A 85 -2.35 6.37 11.38
N PHE A 86 -2.87 5.93 12.52
CA PHE A 86 -4.22 6.26 12.95
C PHE A 86 -4.27 7.62 13.64
N ASP A 87 -5.43 8.27 13.62
CA ASP A 87 -5.68 9.50 14.38
C ASP A 87 -6.20 9.14 15.79
N GLU A 88 -5.49 9.62 16.81
CA GLU A 88 -5.85 9.39 18.22
C GLU A 88 -7.10 10.18 18.66
N ALA A 89 -7.35 11.30 18.00
CA ALA A 89 -8.40 12.25 18.43
C ALA A 89 -9.82 11.88 17.98
N SER A 90 -9.99 10.83 17.16
CA SER A 90 -11.26 10.52 16.51
C SER A 90 -11.97 9.33 17.16
N GLU A 91 -13.29 9.47 17.41
CA GLU A 91 -14.15 8.33 17.79
C GLU A 91 -14.66 7.60 16.56
N TYR A 92 -14.09 6.45 16.26
CA TYR A 92 -14.49 5.61 15.13
C TYR A 92 -14.44 4.14 15.49
N ARG A 93 -15.18 3.33 14.74
CA ARG A 93 -15.21 1.88 14.86
C ARG A 93 -15.15 1.25 13.48
N GLY A 94 -14.59 0.07 13.42
CA GLY A 94 -14.50 -0.66 12.17
C GLY A 94 -13.54 -1.84 12.25
N TYR A 95 -12.95 -2.21 11.13
CA TYR A 95 -12.08 -3.37 11.02
C TYR A 95 -10.83 -3.08 10.23
N LEU A 96 -9.76 -3.74 10.64
CA LEU A 96 -8.53 -3.87 9.88
C LEU A 96 -8.39 -5.33 9.44
N VAL A 97 -8.40 -5.56 8.14
CA VAL A 97 -8.13 -6.87 7.52
C VAL A 97 -6.72 -6.82 6.97
N VAL A 98 -5.85 -7.70 7.43
CA VAL A 98 -4.46 -7.76 6.97
C VAL A 98 -4.14 -9.13 6.40
N PHE A 99 -3.37 -9.15 5.30
CA PHE A 99 -2.98 -10.39 4.64
C PHE A 99 -1.67 -10.24 3.87
N SER A 100 -0.92 -11.32 3.82
CA SER A 100 0.35 -11.38 3.12
C SER A 100 0.17 -11.75 1.64
N GLU A 101 1.16 -11.41 0.81
CA GLU A 101 1.21 -11.85 -0.59
C GLU A 101 1.20 -13.39 -0.69
N ALA A 102 1.88 -14.08 0.22
CA ALA A 102 1.89 -15.55 0.28
C ALA A 102 0.49 -16.13 0.54
N PHE A 103 -0.34 -15.46 1.37
CA PHE A 103 -1.74 -15.83 1.58
C PHE A 103 -2.55 -15.67 0.30
N MET A 104 -2.42 -14.53 -0.39
CA MET A 104 -3.11 -14.28 -1.66
C MET A 104 -2.74 -15.33 -2.71
N GLN A 105 -1.44 -15.57 -2.92
CA GLN A 105 -0.94 -16.54 -3.89
C GLN A 105 -1.42 -17.96 -3.62
N LYS A 106 -1.60 -18.33 -2.35
CA LYS A 106 -2.01 -19.67 -1.95
C LYS A 106 -3.52 -19.90 -2.05
N TYR A 107 -4.34 -18.88 -1.75
CA TYR A 107 -5.78 -19.04 -1.56
C TYR A 107 -6.66 -18.26 -2.55
N MET A 108 -6.07 -17.53 -3.50
CA MET A 108 -6.77 -16.85 -4.58
C MET A 108 -6.28 -17.32 -5.95
N ALA A 109 -7.17 -17.32 -6.94
CA ALA A 109 -6.79 -17.62 -8.32
C ALA A 109 -5.86 -16.52 -8.87
N GLN A 110 -4.86 -16.89 -9.67
CA GLN A 110 -3.91 -15.95 -10.29
C GLN A 110 -4.62 -14.91 -11.17
N SER A 111 -5.69 -15.31 -11.87
CA SER A 111 -6.53 -14.40 -12.66
C SER A 111 -7.20 -13.33 -11.78
N THR A 112 -7.66 -13.70 -10.59
CA THR A 112 -8.23 -12.76 -9.62
C THR A 112 -7.16 -11.80 -9.11
N ILE A 113 -5.99 -12.31 -8.71
CA ILE A 113 -4.87 -11.49 -8.25
C ILE A 113 -4.48 -10.45 -9.31
N ALA A 114 -4.40 -10.86 -10.58
CA ALA A 114 -4.11 -9.95 -11.69
C ALA A 114 -5.17 -8.83 -11.81
N GLN A 115 -6.46 -9.18 -11.69
CA GLN A 115 -7.55 -8.21 -11.79
C GLN A 115 -7.58 -7.18 -10.65
N ILE A 116 -7.23 -7.57 -9.43
CA ILE A 116 -7.25 -6.69 -8.25
C ILE A 116 -5.92 -5.98 -7.98
N ASN A 117 -4.85 -6.31 -8.71
CA ASN A 117 -3.50 -5.78 -8.46
C ASN A 117 -3.43 -4.24 -8.49
N HIS A 118 -4.28 -3.60 -9.31
CA HIS A 118 -4.36 -2.15 -9.36
C HIS A 118 -4.86 -1.51 -8.06
N LEU A 119 -5.62 -2.21 -7.21
CA LEU A 119 -6.06 -1.71 -5.91
C LEU A 119 -4.87 -1.42 -4.97
N TYR A 120 -3.76 -2.12 -5.17
CA TYR A 120 -2.51 -1.93 -4.41
C TYR A 120 -1.53 -0.98 -5.10
N ASN A 121 -1.97 -0.35 -6.19
CA ASN A 121 -1.15 0.62 -6.89
C ASN A 121 -1.48 2.03 -6.37
N TYR A 122 -0.76 2.47 -5.37
CA TYR A 122 -0.94 3.77 -4.70
C TYR A 122 -0.69 5.00 -5.62
N PHE A 123 -0.29 4.78 -6.88
CA PHE A 123 -0.28 5.82 -7.92
C PHE A 123 -1.57 5.89 -8.73
N LEU A 124 -2.42 4.85 -8.66
CA LEU A 124 -3.68 4.75 -9.41
C LEU A 124 -4.91 4.87 -8.52
N VAL A 125 -4.77 4.54 -7.24
CA VAL A 125 -5.91 4.32 -6.36
C VAL A 125 -6.54 5.62 -5.95
N GLN A 126 -7.86 5.66 -6.01
CA GLN A 126 -8.65 6.60 -5.23
C GLN A 126 -8.26 6.47 -3.76
N GLU A 127 -8.14 7.61 -3.11
CA GLU A 127 -7.75 7.68 -1.71
C GLU A 127 -8.66 6.86 -0.79
N LYS A 128 -9.93 6.67 -1.19
CA LYS A 128 -10.94 5.84 -0.50
C LYS A 128 -12.04 5.40 -1.47
N ILE A 129 -12.71 4.30 -1.14
CA ILE A 129 -13.87 3.78 -1.85
C ILE A 129 -15.06 3.79 -0.87
N HIS A 130 -16.22 4.24 -1.31
CA HIS A 130 -17.44 4.19 -0.50
C HIS A 130 -18.29 2.98 -0.90
N ASN A 131 -18.26 1.93 -0.08
CA ASN A 131 -19.00 0.71 -0.35
C ASN A 131 -19.57 0.04 0.92
N PRO A 132 -20.58 0.65 1.56
CA PRO A 132 -21.10 0.17 2.85
C PRO A 132 -21.68 -1.25 2.78
N TYR A 133 -22.29 -1.63 1.65
CA TYR A 133 -22.89 -2.97 1.49
C TYR A 133 -21.83 -4.07 1.53
N TYR A 134 -20.80 -3.99 0.69
CA TYR A 134 -19.76 -5.02 0.67
C TYR A 134 -18.86 -4.97 1.89
N ASN A 135 -18.67 -3.79 2.50
CA ASN A 135 -17.97 -3.67 3.79
C ASN A 135 -18.67 -4.48 4.88
N GLN A 136 -20.01 -4.33 5.00
CA GLN A 136 -20.81 -5.07 5.96
C GLN A 136 -20.87 -6.56 5.62
N PHE A 137 -20.96 -6.91 4.34
CA PHE A 137 -20.92 -8.30 3.87
C PHE A 137 -19.63 -8.98 4.32
N LEU A 138 -18.46 -8.39 4.02
CA LEU A 138 -17.16 -8.96 4.39
C LEU A 138 -17.01 -9.09 5.89
N SER A 139 -17.25 -8.00 6.65
CA SER A 139 -17.05 -7.99 8.09
C SER A 139 -17.95 -9.01 8.81
N ASN A 140 -19.21 -9.17 8.38
CA ASN A 140 -20.11 -10.15 8.97
C ASN A 140 -19.70 -11.59 8.63
N LYS A 141 -19.32 -11.85 7.37
CA LYS A 141 -18.88 -13.19 6.97
C LYS A 141 -17.56 -13.58 7.63
N LEU A 142 -16.61 -12.69 7.75
CA LEU A 142 -15.38 -12.96 8.50
C LEU A 142 -15.66 -13.28 9.97
N LYS A 143 -16.56 -12.54 10.64
CA LYS A 143 -16.95 -12.81 12.03
C LYS A 143 -17.63 -14.17 12.20
N GLU A 144 -18.41 -14.59 11.21
CA GLU A 144 -19.11 -15.90 11.20
C GLU A 144 -18.09 -17.02 11.03
N GLU A 145 -17.28 -16.96 9.97
CA GLU A 145 -16.36 -18.03 9.60
C GLU A 145 -15.22 -18.21 10.61
N LEU A 146 -14.71 -17.12 11.17
CA LEU A 146 -13.62 -17.19 12.17
C LEU A 146 -14.01 -17.83 13.51
N LYS A 147 -15.31 -18.12 13.72
CA LYS A 147 -15.78 -18.95 14.84
C LYS A 147 -15.69 -20.44 14.53
N SER A 148 -15.49 -20.82 13.28
CA SER A 148 -15.42 -22.19 12.81
C SER A 148 -14.01 -22.77 12.96
N SER A 149 -13.92 -24.06 13.30
CA SER A 149 -12.66 -24.82 13.30
C SER A 149 -12.49 -25.63 12.02
N SER A 150 -13.10 -25.23 10.91
CA SER A 150 -13.04 -25.98 9.64
C SER A 150 -11.64 -25.98 9.05
N SER A 151 -11.19 -27.12 8.55
CA SER A 151 -9.94 -27.23 7.77
C SER A 151 -9.97 -26.42 6.46
N SER A 152 -11.17 -26.12 5.94
CA SER A 152 -11.38 -25.30 4.74
C SER A 152 -11.39 -23.79 5.02
N LEU A 153 -11.27 -23.37 6.28
CA LEU A 153 -11.37 -21.98 6.69
C LEU A 153 -10.44 -21.04 5.90
N PRO A 154 -9.13 -21.35 5.69
CA PRO A 154 -8.28 -20.47 4.91
C PRO A 154 -8.73 -20.29 3.45
N ASN A 155 -9.29 -21.34 2.82
CA ASN A 155 -9.82 -21.27 1.47
C ASN A 155 -11.08 -20.40 1.42
N ILE A 156 -11.97 -20.52 2.42
CA ILE A 156 -13.19 -19.70 2.54
C ILE A 156 -12.81 -18.23 2.70
N ILE A 157 -11.86 -17.92 3.57
CA ILE A 157 -11.37 -16.54 3.76
C ILE A 157 -10.76 -15.99 2.47
N GLY A 158 -9.94 -16.78 1.76
CA GLY A 158 -9.38 -16.39 0.48
C GLY A 158 -10.45 -16.08 -0.57
N ALA A 159 -11.51 -16.91 -0.64
CA ALA A 159 -12.64 -16.68 -1.54
C ALA A 159 -13.46 -15.43 -1.17
N LEU A 160 -13.73 -15.20 0.12
CA LEU A 160 -14.42 -13.99 0.60
C LEU A 160 -13.64 -12.72 0.27
N LEU A 161 -12.33 -12.72 0.51
CA LEU A 161 -11.46 -11.60 0.15
C LEU A 161 -11.40 -11.39 -1.37
N ALA A 162 -11.33 -12.46 -2.15
CA ALA A 162 -11.33 -12.37 -3.62
C ALA A 162 -12.62 -11.70 -4.14
N VAL A 163 -13.79 -12.14 -3.68
CA VAL A 163 -15.07 -11.53 -4.05
C VAL A 163 -15.11 -10.06 -3.63
N TYR A 164 -14.70 -9.75 -2.41
CA TYR A 164 -14.71 -8.38 -1.89
C TYR A 164 -13.79 -7.45 -2.70
N LEU A 165 -12.55 -7.87 -2.93
CA LEU A 165 -11.58 -7.06 -3.68
C LEU A 165 -12.00 -6.85 -5.14
N LEU A 166 -12.60 -7.86 -5.78
CA LEU A 166 -13.20 -7.71 -7.11
C LEU A 166 -14.31 -6.65 -7.10
N LYS A 167 -15.18 -6.64 -6.07
CA LYS A 167 -16.23 -5.62 -5.94
C LYS A 167 -15.68 -4.22 -5.68
N LEU A 168 -14.62 -4.08 -4.90
CA LEU A 168 -13.92 -2.80 -4.76
C LEU A 168 -13.27 -2.35 -6.08
N SER A 169 -12.79 -3.29 -6.87
CA SER A 169 -12.22 -3.03 -8.19
C SER A 169 -13.26 -2.45 -9.17
N GLU A 170 -14.50 -2.93 -9.13
CA GLU A 170 -15.60 -2.44 -9.97
C GLU A 170 -16.00 -1.00 -9.63
N GLU A 171 -15.92 -0.59 -8.36
CA GLU A 171 -16.25 0.76 -7.89
C GLU A 171 -15.20 1.83 -8.26
N ASN A 172 -14.03 1.41 -8.69
CA ASN A 172 -12.95 2.33 -9.04
C ASN A 172 -13.14 2.88 -10.46
N VAL A 173 -14.03 3.87 -10.60
CA VAL A 173 -14.48 4.46 -11.88
C VAL A 173 -13.33 5.04 -12.72
N HIS A 174 -12.25 5.55 -12.11
CA HIS A 174 -11.10 6.05 -12.86
C HIS A 174 -10.40 4.95 -13.66
N LEU A 175 -10.48 3.71 -13.21
CA LEU A 175 -9.91 2.57 -13.94
C LEU A 175 -10.87 2.02 -15.00
N ALA A 176 -12.17 2.23 -14.88
CA ALA A 176 -13.13 1.86 -15.92
C ALA A 176 -12.84 2.59 -17.25
N THR A 177 -12.35 3.82 -17.20
CA THR A 177 -11.91 4.57 -18.40
C THR A 177 -10.54 4.10 -18.94
N ILE A 178 -9.67 3.56 -18.08
CA ILE A 178 -8.38 2.95 -18.46
C ILE A 178 -8.59 1.50 -18.94
N SER A 179 -9.63 0.83 -18.47
CA SER A 179 -10.01 -0.56 -18.77
C SER A 179 -10.31 -0.84 -20.25
N THR A 180 -10.41 0.17 -21.10
CA THR A 180 -10.56 -0.05 -22.57
C THR A 180 -9.31 -0.66 -23.20
N ASN A 181 -8.17 -0.69 -22.49
CA ASN A 181 -6.95 -1.35 -22.96
C ASN A 181 -6.26 -2.15 -21.84
N ASN A 182 -6.77 -3.34 -21.53
CA ASN A 182 -6.21 -4.27 -20.53
C ASN A 182 -4.70 -4.46 -20.72
N LYS A 183 -4.21 -4.45 -21.96
CA LYS A 183 -2.78 -4.63 -22.27
C LYS A 183 -1.91 -3.47 -21.74
N TYR A 184 -2.42 -2.24 -21.71
CA TYR A 184 -1.69 -1.12 -21.11
C TYR A 184 -1.57 -1.27 -19.60
N LEU A 185 -2.62 -1.73 -18.94
CA LEU A 185 -2.60 -1.97 -17.51
C LEU A 185 -1.63 -3.12 -17.15
N ASP A 186 -1.59 -4.18 -17.96
CA ASP A 186 -0.66 -5.29 -17.76
C ASP A 186 0.80 -4.84 -17.93
N TYR A 187 1.13 -4.09 -18.98
CA TYR A 187 2.47 -3.52 -19.15
C TYR A 187 2.85 -2.56 -18.02
N PHE A 188 1.90 -1.73 -17.59
CA PHE A 188 2.14 -0.80 -16.49
C PHE A 188 2.40 -1.52 -15.18
N ASN A 189 1.63 -2.56 -14.86
CA ASN A 189 1.83 -3.36 -13.65
C ASN A 189 3.19 -4.07 -13.65
N GLN A 190 3.61 -4.66 -14.78
CA GLN A 190 4.94 -5.24 -14.93
C GLN A 190 6.04 -4.17 -14.73
N PHE A 191 5.91 -3.02 -15.39
CA PHE A 191 6.84 -1.90 -15.23
C PHE A 191 6.92 -1.43 -13.78
N LYS A 192 5.78 -1.25 -13.10
CA LYS A 192 5.72 -0.86 -11.68
C LYS A 192 6.48 -1.85 -10.80
N LEU A 193 6.23 -3.14 -10.94
CA LEU A 193 6.92 -4.19 -10.16
C LEU A 193 8.43 -4.13 -10.37
N LEU A 194 8.89 -4.01 -11.62
CA LEU A 194 10.31 -3.89 -11.92
C LEU A 194 10.93 -2.61 -11.33
N VAL A 195 10.20 -1.49 -11.33
CA VAL A 195 10.67 -0.26 -10.66
C VAL A 195 10.79 -0.48 -9.16
N GLU A 196 9.81 -1.10 -8.52
CA GLU A 196 9.83 -1.40 -7.09
C GLU A 196 11.03 -2.29 -6.69
N GLU A 197 11.40 -3.24 -7.54
CA GLU A 197 12.51 -4.15 -7.30
C GLU A 197 13.88 -3.56 -7.63
N ASN A 198 13.96 -2.64 -8.59
CA ASN A 198 15.23 -2.23 -9.19
C ASN A 198 15.51 -0.72 -9.19
N TYR A 199 14.69 0.12 -8.57
CA TYR A 199 14.86 1.59 -8.54
C TYR A 199 16.21 2.06 -8.00
N SER A 200 16.81 1.28 -7.11
CA SER A 200 18.15 1.57 -6.57
C SER A 200 19.29 1.17 -7.51
N LYS A 201 19.03 0.29 -8.49
CA LYS A 201 20.05 -0.18 -9.46
C LYS A 201 20.06 0.69 -10.72
N THR A 202 18.89 1.07 -11.21
CA THR A 202 18.77 1.90 -12.41
C THR A 202 17.56 2.83 -12.36
N ARG A 203 17.68 4.00 -12.99
CA ARG A 203 16.60 4.98 -13.22
C ARG A 203 16.40 5.25 -14.69
N ASP A 204 17.00 4.43 -15.55
CA ASP A 204 16.82 4.56 -17.00
C ASP A 204 15.58 3.79 -17.45
N ALA A 205 14.55 4.54 -17.84
CA ALA A 205 13.29 3.97 -18.32
C ALA A 205 13.42 3.09 -19.58
N LYS A 206 14.54 3.22 -20.33
CA LYS A 206 14.81 2.35 -21.48
C LYS A 206 15.15 0.93 -21.06
N VAL A 207 15.86 0.77 -19.92
CA VAL A 207 16.17 -0.55 -19.34
C VAL A 207 14.88 -1.26 -19.00
N TYR A 208 14.00 -0.62 -18.25
CA TYR A 208 12.69 -1.18 -17.90
C TYR A 208 11.82 -1.52 -19.11
N ALA A 209 11.83 -0.68 -20.16
CA ALA A 209 11.11 -0.97 -21.39
C ALA A 209 11.63 -2.25 -22.07
N SER A 210 12.97 -2.42 -22.10
CA SER A 210 13.61 -3.62 -22.61
C SER A 210 13.22 -4.87 -21.81
N ASP A 211 13.21 -4.78 -20.47
CA ASP A 211 12.91 -5.89 -19.58
C ASP A 211 11.47 -6.44 -19.76
N ILE A 212 10.53 -5.56 -20.15
CA ILE A 212 9.15 -5.96 -20.49
C ILE A 212 8.92 -6.11 -22.01
N SER A 213 10.01 -6.15 -22.81
CA SER A 213 9.98 -6.40 -24.26
C SER A 213 9.12 -5.41 -25.05
N ILE A 214 9.12 -4.12 -24.69
CA ILE A 214 8.48 -3.04 -25.45
C ILE A 214 9.43 -1.88 -25.71
N SER A 215 9.10 -1.02 -26.69
CA SER A 215 9.88 0.19 -26.94
C SER A 215 9.70 1.24 -25.83
N TYR A 216 10.72 2.05 -25.59
CA TYR A 216 10.62 3.20 -24.66
C TYR A 216 9.47 4.16 -25.01
N LYS A 217 9.20 4.37 -26.33
CA LYS A 217 8.07 5.17 -26.80
C LYS A 217 6.76 4.54 -26.31
N HIS A 218 6.59 3.23 -26.51
CA HIS A 218 5.39 2.51 -26.09
C HIS A 218 5.22 2.51 -24.56
N LEU A 219 6.32 2.34 -23.79
CA LEU A 219 6.27 2.46 -22.34
C LEU A 219 5.77 3.85 -21.89
N ASN A 220 6.20 4.93 -22.56
CA ASN A 220 5.68 6.28 -22.26
C ASN A 220 4.19 6.43 -22.62
N GLU A 221 3.71 5.81 -23.70
CA GLU A 221 2.30 5.79 -24.07
C GLU A 221 1.48 5.07 -23.00
N VAL A 222 1.96 3.90 -22.55
CA VAL A 222 1.38 3.14 -21.43
C VAL A 222 1.31 3.99 -20.16
N CYS A 223 2.41 4.59 -19.72
CA CYS A 223 2.44 5.42 -18.51
C CYS A 223 1.52 6.64 -18.62
N LYS A 224 1.48 7.30 -19.77
CA LYS A 224 0.57 8.43 -20.01
C LYS A 224 -0.91 7.99 -19.98
N GLY A 225 -1.22 6.84 -20.57
CA GLY A 225 -2.58 6.30 -20.59
C GLY A 225 -3.07 5.84 -19.22
N VAL A 226 -2.18 5.32 -18.37
CA VAL A 226 -2.55 4.71 -17.08
C VAL A 226 -2.42 5.69 -15.90
N VAL A 227 -1.33 6.46 -15.82
CA VAL A 227 -1.02 7.34 -14.67
C VAL A 227 -0.80 8.80 -15.06
N ASN A 228 -1.12 9.17 -16.29
CA ASN A 228 -0.99 10.53 -16.83
C ASN A 228 0.41 11.16 -16.63
N THR A 229 1.46 10.33 -16.69
CA THR A 229 2.84 10.81 -16.56
C THR A 229 3.79 10.04 -17.47
N THR A 230 5.05 10.48 -17.61
CA THR A 230 6.05 9.73 -18.36
C THR A 230 6.65 8.60 -17.51
N ALA A 231 7.21 7.55 -18.16
CA ALA A 231 7.91 6.48 -17.47
C ALA A 231 9.05 7.01 -16.57
N LYS A 232 9.81 7.99 -17.06
CA LYS A 232 10.87 8.63 -16.28
C LYS A 232 10.33 9.36 -15.06
N SER A 233 9.25 10.13 -15.23
CA SER A 233 8.63 10.83 -14.09
C SER A 233 8.03 9.85 -13.08
N PHE A 234 7.49 8.72 -13.53
CA PHE A 234 7.02 7.67 -12.64
C PHE A 234 8.16 7.10 -11.77
N ILE A 235 9.29 6.75 -12.39
CA ILE A 235 10.48 6.28 -11.65
C ILE A 235 10.96 7.35 -10.65
N ASP A 236 11.04 8.61 -11.08
CA ASP A 236 11.48 9.70 -10.22
C ASP A 236 10.53 9.88 -9.01
N ASN A 237 9.23 9.84 -9.23
CA ASN A 237 8.22 9.92 -8.16
C ASN A 237 8.36 8.75 -7.19
N TYR A 238 8.62 7.54 -7.69
CA TYR A 238 8.83 6.37 -6.84
C TYR A 238 10.08 6.51 -5.97
N VAL A 239 11.21 6.90 -6.56
CA VAL A 239 12.46 7.12 -5.82
C VAL A 239 12.30 8.21 -4.75
N ILE A 240 11.58 9.28 -5.06
CA ILE A 240 11.28 10.35 -4.10
C ILE A 240 10.37 9.86 -2.98
N LEU A 241 9.37 9.02 -3.29
CA LEU A 241 8.50 8.44 -2.27
C LEU A 241 9.31 7.56 -1.32
N GLU A 242 10.17 6.67 -1.84
CA GLU A 242 11.05 5.84 -1.02
C GLU A 242 12.05 6.68 -0.21
N ALA A 243 12.60 7.76 -0.80
CA ALA A 243 13.44 8.69 -0.06
C ALA A 243 12.70 9.30 1.14
N LYS A 244 11.47 9.76 0.95
CA LYS A 244 10.63 10.29 2.03
C LYS A 244 10.35 9.21 3.10
N ARG A 245 10.00 8.00 2.68
CA ARG A 245 9.76 6.88 3.58
C ARG A 245 10.98 6.58 4.42
N LEU A 246 12.17 6.44 3.82
CA LEU A 246 13.43 6.19 4.53
C LEU A 246 13.82 7.34 5.47
N LEU A 247 13.62 8.59 5.05
CA LEU A 247 13.90 9.77 5.88
C LEU A 247 13.07 9.78 7.17
N VAL A 248 11.88 9.23 7.14
CA VAL A 248 10.93 9.24 8.26
C VAL A 248 11.00 7.93 9.04
N SER A 249 11.15 6.78 8.35
CA SER A 249 11.06 5.44 8.97
C SER A 249 12.39 4.91 9.52
N THR A 250 13.52 5.58 9.29
CA THR A 250 14.82 5.08 9.71
C THR A 250 15.67 6.15 10.40
N SER A 251 16.66 5.70 11.21
CA SER A 251 17.71 6.57 11.76
C SER A 251 18.87 6.79 10.80
N LEU A 252 18.82 6.25 9.59
CA LEU A 252 19.88 6.38 8.61
C LEU A 252 20.20 7.87 8.36
N SER A 253 21.48 8.17 8.27
CA SER A 253 21.94 9.48 7.83
C SER A 253 21.50 9.74 6.38
N VAL A 254 21.42 11.00 6.00
CA VAL A 254 21.10 11.38 4.61
C VAL A 254 22.09 10.78 3.61
N LYS A 255 23.35 10.60 4.02
CA LYS A 255 24.40 9.95 3.21
C LYS A 255 24.09 8.46 3.00
N GLU A 256 23.72 7.75 4.05
CA GLU A 256 23.35 6.33 3.96
C GLU A 256 22.08 6.13 3.11
N ILE A 257 21.07 6.99 3.29
CA ILE A 257 19.86 6.98 2.45
C ILE A 257 20.20 7.18 0.97
N ALA A 258 21.14 8.08 0.65
CA ALA A 258 21.58 8.28 -0.73
C ALA A 258 22.12 6.97 -1.34
N PHE A 259 22.95 6.23 -0.61
CA PHE A 259 23.48 4.94 -1.08
C PHE A 259 22.43 3.85 -1.17
N VAL A 260 21.52 3.75 -0.18
CA VAL A 260 20.38 2.80 -0.24
C VAL A 260 19.50 3.04 -1.46
N LEU A 261 19.32 4.31 -1.84
CA LEU A 261 18.57 4.70 -3.03
C LEU A 261 19.36 4.54 -4.34
N GLY A 262 20.61 4.06 -4.29
CA GLY A 262 21.47 3.84 -5.47
C GLY A 262 22.05 5.12 -6.07
N PHE A 263 22.35 6.11 -5.25
CA PHE A 263 23.15 7.27 -5.69
C PHE A 263 24.62 7.02 -5.35
N ASP A 264 25.50 7.12 -6.34
CA ASP A 264 26.95 6.97 -6.15
C ASP A 264 27.51 8.08 -5.25
N GLU A 265 26.94 9.30 -5.38
CA GLU A 265 27.35 10.48 -4.63
C GLU A 265 26.18 11.09 -3.86
N PRO A 266 26.30 11.30 -2.53
CA PRO A 266 25.26 11.92 -1.71
C PRO A 266 24.85 13.32 -2.21
N THR A 267 25.77 14.08 -2.80
CA THR A 267 25.49 15.40 -3.38
C THR A 267 24.50 15.34 -4.53
N ASN A 268 24.52 14.26 -5.33
CA ASN A 268 23.55 14.04 -6.40
C ASN A 268 22.16 13.78 -5.83
N PHE A 269 22.05 12.99 -4.75
CA PHE A 269 20.80 12.79 -4.04
C PHE A 269 20.23 14.10 -3.47
N LEU A 270 21.06 14.92 -2.82
CA LEU A 270 20.61 16.21 -2.27
C LEU A 270 20.02 17.11 -3.35
N LYS A 271 20.70 17.25 -4.49
CA LYS A 271 20.22 18.02 -5.63
C LYS A 271 18.93 17.45 -6.21
N TYR A 272 18.88 16.13 -6.35
CA TYR A 272 17.73 15.41 -6.88
C TYR A 272 16.50 15.58 -5.98
N PHE A 273 16.64 15.35 -4.68
CA PHE A 273 15.56 15.50 -3.72
C PHE A 273 15.03 16.94 -3.65
N LYS A 274 15.93 17.92 -3.55
CA LYS A 274 15.57 19.36 -3.53
C LYS A 274 14.88 19.81 -4.82
N LYS A 275 15.29 19.27 -5.97
CA LYS A 275 14.63 19.56 -7.27
C LYS A 275 13.14 19.15 -7.24
N HIS A 276 12.82 17.99 -6.69
CA HIS A 276 11.46 17.44 -6.70
C HIS A 276 10.59 17.94 -5.54
N ILE A 277 11.15 18.09 -4.34
CA ILE A 277 10.41 18.39 -3.11
C ILE A 277 10.50 19.86 -2.70
N LYS A 278 11.46 20.64 -3.25
CA LYS A 278 11.78 22.03 -2.90
C LYS A 278 12.36 22.22 -1.49
N LEU A 279 12.51 21.15 -0.71
CA LEU A 279 13.18 21.08 0.58
C LEU A 279 14.41 20.20 0.47
N THR A 280 15.39 20.40 1.33
CA THR A 280 16.46 19.44 1.50
C THR A 280 15.97 18.22 2.28
N PRO A 281 16.61 17.03 2.18
CA PRO A 281 16.25 15.86 2.99
C PRO A 281 16.23 16.14 4.50
N VAL A 282 17.15 16.97 5.00
CA VAL A 282 17.23 17.35 6.42
C VAL A 282 16.04 18.23 6.82
N GLU A 283 15.70 19.22 6.00
CA GLU A 283 14.53 20.07 6.23
C GLU A 283 13.24 19.21 6.22
N PHE A 284 13.10 18.33 5.22
CA PHE A 284 11.94 17.43 5.13
C PHE A 284 11.80 16.54 6.38
N ARG A 285 12.90 15.94 6.87
CA ARG A 285 12.88 15.14 8.10
C ARG A 285 12.41 15.94 9.31
N LYS A 286 12.73 17.23 9.39
CA LYS A 286 12.30 18.11 10.49
C LYS A 286 10.82 18.50 10.42
N THR A 287 10.18 18.50 9.23
CA THR A 287 8.75 18.85 9.13
C THR A 287 7.84 17.77 9.68
N LEU A 288 8.36 16.56 9.93
CA LEU A 288 7.60 15.38 10.37
C LEU A 288 8.06 14.88 11.77
N ALA A 289 9.00 15.58 12.40
CA ALA A 289 9.47 15.36 13.76
C ALA A 289 8.76 16.29 14.73
#